data_345b56039085462fd9e6dc993da92a74
#
_entry.id   345b56039085462fd9e6dc993da92a74
#
_cell.length_a   1.000
_cell.length_b   1.000
_cell.length_c   1.000
_cell.angle_alpha   90.00
_cell.angle_beta   90.00
_cell.angle_gamma   90.00
#
_symmetry.space_group_name_H-M   'P 1'
#
loop_
_entity.id
_entity.type
_entity.pdbx_description
1 polymer ?
#
loop_
_entity_poly.entity_id
_entity_poly.type
_entity_poly.pdbx_seq_one_letter_code
_entity_poly.pdbx_strand_id
1 'polypeptide(L)'
;MGGIRSEYELSLRVQGRFFHPKDYGNEMELVQGVMIPGYSTYCNVRDAIVYRDARNEPPNPDDRRLLALAIDSKGLPREELYRRSGMDPDSFKQSLARLYQSLHLVRTTRGNYRTLPVNRLYEAEKARFVVVKRLIESFGIVSAEGLGMLLKGEIPMAELRKILFKLEEEDVLVKGFFKEGSETLYWLLKDDIDSVKGHLFQGSFVLNQADRLAHYLNEDVKQKFGLGACNVIFNSTRMTGAFKMSKRGKDVVITEFVGTNHERHVIEAWCRQWRLSIEWELKSDEKVDI
;
A
#
# COMPACT_ATOMS: atom_id res chain seq x y z
N MET A 1 7.57 1.98 8.98
CA MET A 1 6.93 2.31 7.71
C MET A 1 5.91 1.23 7.41
N GLY A 2 4.66 1.58 7.14
CA GLY A 2 3.69 0.62 6.62
C GLY A 2 4.11 0.11 5.25
N GLY A 3 3.56 -1.00 4.80
CA GLY A 3 3.92 -1.60 3.52
C GLY A 3 3.76 -0.63 2.34
N ILE A 4 4.80 -0.52 1.54
CA ILE A 4 4.85 0.34 0.35
C ILE A 4 4.49 -0.52 -0.86
N ARG A 5 3.44 -0.15 -1.60
CA ARG A 5 2.88 -0.98 -2.67
C ARG A 5 3.64 -0.87 -3.99
N SER A 6 4.32 0.25 -4.22
CA SER A 6 5.00 0.52 -5.48
C SER A 6 6.25 1.36 -5.27
N GLU A 7 7.10 1.39 -6.27
CA GLU A 7 8.24 2.32 -6.32
C GLU A 7 7.80 3.77 -6.22
N TYR A 8 6.62 4.08 -6.75
CA TYR A 8 5.98 5.38 -6.67
C TYR A 8 5.65 5.76 -5.21
N GLU A 9 4.99 4.88 -4.48
CA GLU A 9 4.65 5.09 -3.07
C GLU A 9 5.90 5.23 -2.18
N LEU A 10 6.95 4.47 -2.50
CA LEU A 10 8.26 4.61 -1.87
C LEU A 10 8.85 6.00 -2.10
N SER A 11 8.77 6.49 -3.33
CA SER A 11 9.28 7.80 -3.72
C SER A 11 8.55 8.95 -3.01
N LEU A 12 7.23 8.83 -2.83
CA LEU A 12 6.43 9.81 -2.06
C LEU A 12 6.92 9.94 -0.61
N ARG A 13 7.34 8.83 0.00
CA ARG A 13 7.76 8.78 1.40
C ARG A 13 9.21 9.22 1.64
N VAL A 14 10.01 9.38 0.59
CA VAL A 14 11.39 9.85 0.64
C VAL A 14 11.55 11.25 0.03
N GLN A 15 10.68 12.17 0.42
CA GLN A 15 10.74 13.60 0.06
C GLN A 15 10.73 13.90 -1.45
N GLY A 16 9.96 13.17 -2.22
CA GLY A 16 9.73 13.46 -3.64
C GLY A 16 10.90 13.13 -4.57
N ARG A 17 11.95 12.45 -4.10
CA ARG A 17 12.99 11.91 -4.96
C ARG A 17 12.56 10.54 -5.49
N PHE A 18 12.70 10.31 -6.78
CA PHE A 18 12.49 9.00 -7.35
C PHE A 18 13.63 8.06 -6.94
N PHE A 19 13.35 7.13 -6.05
CA PHE A 19 14.27 6.07 -5.66
C PHE A 19 13.80 4.75 -6.24
N HIS A 20 14.67 4.10 -6.99
CA HIS A 20 14.48 2.69 -7.27
C HIS A 20 14.81 1.88 -6.00
N PRO A 21 14.06 0.81 -5.64
CA PRO A 21 14.38 -0.02 -4.47
C PRO A 21 15.83 -0.52 -4.43
N LYS A 22 16.48 -0.67 -5.59
CA LYS A 22 17.90 -1.03 -5.72
C LYS A 22 18.88 0.03 -5.21
N ASP A 23 18.43 1.29 -5.10
CA ASP A 23 19.27 2.41 -4.66
C ASP A 23 19.42 2.44 -3.12
N TYR A 24 18.65 1.62 -2.41
CA TYR A 24 18.85 1.39 -0.99
C TYR A 24 20.08 0.50 -0.80
N GLY A 25 21.18 1.10 -0.36
CA GLY A 25 22.51 0.49 -0.28
C GLY A 25 22.64 -0.72 0.65
N ASN A 26 21.60 -1.00 1.47
CA ASN A 26 21.56 -2.18 2.31
C ASN A 26 20.35 -3.05 1.94
N GLU A 27 20.57 -3.98 0.99
CA GLU A 27 19.55 -4.92 0.51
C GLU A 27 18.93 -5.79 1.60
N MET A 28 19.60 -5.92 2.74
CA MET A 28 19.13 -6.70 3.88
C MET A 28 18.01 -5.99 4.64
N GLU A 29 17.84 -4.69 4.44
CA GLU A 29 16.85 -3.89 5.18
C GLU A 29 15.50 -3.78 4.50
N LEU A 30 15.47 -3.82 3.15
CA LEU A 30 14.24 -3.69 2.37
C LEU A 30 13.91 -5.00 1.66
N VAL A 31 12.71 -5.49 1.86
CA VAL A 31 12.18 -6.71 1.23
C VAL A 31 10.80 -6.47 0.66
N GLN A 32 10.46 -7.25 -0.35
CA GLN A 32 9.15 -7.30 -0.96
C GLN A 32 8.45 -8.60 -0.57
N GLY A 33 7.20 -8.52 -0.15
CA GLY A 33 6.36 -9.67 0.19
C GLY A 33 4.88 -9.29 0.22
N VAL A 34 4.01 -10.25 0.47
CA VAL A 34 2.57 -10.03 0.58
C VAL A 34 2.25 -9.62 2.02
N MET A 35 2.57 -8.38 2.42
CA MET A 35 2.24 -7.86 3.76
C MET A 35 0.74 -7.62 3.92
N ILE A 36 0.11 -7.15 2.85
CA ILE A 36 -1.34 -6.94 2.77
C ILE A 36 -1.89 -7.95 1.76
N PRO A 37 -2.93 -8.73 2.11
CA PRO A 37 -3.49 -9.76 1.24
C PRO A 37 -3.83 -9.26 -0.17
N GLY A 38 -3.28 -9.94 -1.17
CA GLY A 38 -3.46 -9.59 -2.58
C GLY A 38 -2.54 -8.49 -3.12
N TYR A 39 -1.66 -7.93 -2.27
CA TYR A 39 -0.72 -6.89 -2.69
C TYR A 39 0.71 -7.25 -2.29
N SER A 40 1.61 -7.25 -3.27
CA SER A 40 3.04 -7.31 -3.00
C SER A 40 3.53 -5.93 -2.59
N THR A 41 4.10 -5.80 -1.41
CA THR A 41 4.52 -4.53 -0.82
C THR A 41 5.97 -4.57 -0.39
N TYR A 42 6.62 -3.41 -0.33
CA TYR A 42 7.97 -3.26 0.21
C TYR A 42 7.89 -2.84 1.67
N CYS A 43 8.72 -3.46 2.50
CA CYS A 43 8.94 -3.02 3.88
C CYS A 43 10.35 -3.43 4.36
N ASN A 44 10.75 -2.96 5.53
CA ASN A 44 11.97 -3.47 6.16
C ASN A 44 11.77 -4.91 6.67
N VAL A 45 12.87 -5.61 6.86
CA VAL A 45 12.86 -7.02 7.32
C VAL A 45 12.12 -7.19 8.64
N ARG A 46 12.31 -6.28 9.59
CA ARG A 46 11.66 -6.34 10.90
C ARG A 46 10.14 -6.27 10.78
N ASP A 47 9.65 -5.40 9.91
CA ASP A 47 8.22 -5.28 9.65
C ASP A 47 7.68 -6.54 8.96
N ALA A 48 8.41 -7.10 7.98
CA ALA A 48 8.02 -8.37 7.35
C ALA A 48 7.88 -9.51 8.36
N ILE A 49 8.80 -9.58 9.35
CA ILE A 49 8.71 -10.58 10.43
C ILE A 49 7.45 -10.34 11.27
N VAL A 50 7.12 -9.10 11.62
CA VAL A 50 5.91 -8.79 12.40
C VAL A 50 4.64 -9.23 11.65
N TYR A 51 4.55 -8.97 10.33
CA TYR A 51 3.42 -9.44 9.52
C TYR A 51 3.34 -10.97 9.45
N ARG A 52 4.47 -11.67 9.32
CA ARG A 52 4.53 -13.13 9.39
C ARG A 52 4.05 -13.65 10.73
N ASP A 53 4.54 -13.07 11.83
CA ASP A 53 4.21 -13.48 13.19
C ASP A 53 2.71 -13.24 13.48
N ALA A 54 2.12 -12.18 12.93
CA ALA A 54 0.68 -11.90 13.04
C ALA A 54 -0.20 -12.96 12.38
N ARG A 55 0.23 -13.52 11.24
CA ARG A 55 -0.47 -14.63 10.57
C ARG A 55 -0.39 -15.92 11.35
N ASN A 56 0.73 -16.15 12.00
CA ASN A 56 0.98 -17.35 12.81
C ASN A 56 0.80 -18.68 12.04
N GLU A 57 1.03 -18.66 10.73
CA GLU A 57 0.92 -19.82 9.87
C GLU A 57 2.25 -20.56 9.82
N PRO A 58 2.32 -21.87 10.19
CA PRO A 58 3.53 -22.65 9.97
C PRO A 58 3.71 -22.92 8.47
N PRO A 59 4.96 -23.08 7.99
CA PRO A 59 5.18 -23.46 6.61
C PRO A 59 4.60 -24.85 6.34
N ASN A 60 3.99 -25.04 5.17
CA ASN A 60 3.49 -26.34 4.77
C ASN A 60 4.68 -27.35 4.75
N PRO A 61 4.50 -28.59 5.28
CA PRO A 61 5.53 -29.61 5.24
C PRO A 61 6.11 -29.88 3.84
N ASP A 62 5.28 -29.81 2.80
CA ASP A 62 5.69 -30.04 1.41
C ASP A 62 6.62 -28.93 0.88
N ASP A 63 6.57 -27.74 1.50
CA ASP A 63 7.38 -26.59 1.10
C ASP A 63 8.75 -26.55 1.79
N ARG A 64 9.03 -27.48 2.73
CA ARG A 64 10.27 -27.49 3.53
C ARG A 64 11.52 -27.57 2.67
N ARG A 65 11.46 -28.34 1.58
CA ARG A 65 12.59 -28.47 0.65
C ARG A 65 12.97 -27.13 0.04
N LEU A 66 11.96 -26.39 -0.44
CA LEU A 66 12.17 -25.08 -1.06
C LEU A 66 12.66 -24.06 -0.02
N LEU A 67 12.10 -24.11 1.18
CA LEU A 67 12.48 -23.26 2.29
C LEU A 67 13.94 -23.51 2.71
N ALA A 68 14.36 -24.78 2.84
CA ALA A 68 15.73 -25.14 3.19
C ALA A 68 16.76 -24.58 2.19
N LEU A 69 16.49 -24.68 0.89
CA LEU A 69 17.35 -24.11 -0.15
C LEU A 69 17.52 -22.58 -0.06
N ALA A 70 16.51 -21.90 0.45
CA ALA A 70 16.55 -20.44 0.57
C ALA A 70 17.19 -19.97 1.89
N ILE A 71 17.25 -20.81 2.93
CA ILE A 71 17.85 -20.47 4.23
C ILE A 71 19.36 -20.27 4.09
N ASP A 72 20.04 -21.15 3.37
CA ASP A 72 21.50 -21.17 3.27
C ASP A 72 22.05 -20.14 2.27
N SER A 73 21.20 -19.32 1.70
CA SER A 73 21.58 -18.36 0.68
C SER A 73 21.31 -16.91 1.07
N LYS A 74 22.13 -16.00 0.57
CA LYS A 74 21.84 -14.55 0.63
C LYS A 74 20.67 -14.13 -0.27
N GLY A 75 19.94 -15.12 -0.79
CA GLY A 75 18.87 -15.00 -1.75
C GLY A 75 19.22 -15.61 -3.11
N LEU A 76 18.30 -16.40 -3.67
CA LEU A 76 18.44 -17.06 -4.96
C LEU A 76 17.46 -16.48 -5.99
N PRO A 77 17.88 -16.31 -7.27
CA PRO A 77 16.95 -16.06 -8.36
C PRO A 77 15.93 -17.20 -8.47
N ARG A 78 14.75 -16.89 -9.01
CA ARG A 78 13.68 -17.88 -9.16
C ARG A 78 14.10 -19.12 -9.95
N GLU A 79 14.83 -18.92 -11.03
CA GLU A 79 15.30 -19.99 -11.94
C GLU A 79 16.27 -20.92 -11.22
N GLU A 80 17.18 -20.36 -10.42
CA GLU A 80 18.13 -21.15 -9.64
C GLU A 80 17.46 -21.91 -8.50
N LEU A 81 16.48 -21.28 -7.85
CA LEU A 81 15.68 -21.92 -6.80
C LEU A 81 14.88 -23.10 -7.39
N TYR A 82 14.27 -22.89 -8.57
CA TYR A 82 13.59 -23.96 -9.31
C TYR A 82 14.52 -25.13 -9.64
N ARG A 83 15.66 -24.82 -10.29
CA ARG A 83 16.64 -25.84 -10.70
C ARG A 83 17.13 -26.69 -9.53
N ARG A 84 17.44 -26.06 -8.38
CA ARG A 84 17.91 -26.76 -7.17
C ARG A 84 16.81 -27.53 -6.45
N SER A 85 15.56 -27.11 -6.55
CA SER A 85 14.46 -27.78 -5.88
C SER A 85 14.20 -29.18 -6.42
N GLY A 86 14.49 -29.43 -7.71
CA GLY A 86 14.16 -30.69 -8.38
C GLY A 86 12.66 -31.00 -8.38
N MET A 87 11.81 -29.99 -8.19
CA MET A 87 10.36 -30.10 -8.23
C MET A 87 9.86 -29.99 -9.68
N ASP A 88 8.70 -30.56 -9.96
CA ASP A 88 8.00 -30.24 -11.20
C ASP A 88 7.52 -28.77 -11.22
N PRO A 89 7.24 -28.19 -12.41
CA PRO A 89 6.94 -26.78 -12.55
C PRO A 89 5.72 -26.31 -11.73
N ASP A 90 4.68 -27.12 -11.67
CA ASP A 90 3.43 -26.74 -11.01
C ASP A 90 3.57 -26.83 -9.47
N SER A 91 4.16 -27.88 -8.95
CA SER A 91 4.48 -28.00 -7.52
C SER A 91 5.41 -26.88 -7.07
N PHE A 92 6.44 -26.55 -7.85
CA PHE A 92 7.34 -25.43 -7.54
C PHE A 92 6.58 -24.10 -7.48
N LYS A 93 5.75 -23.82 -8.49
CA LYS A 93 4.95 -22.58 -8.57
C LYS A 93 4.01 -22.44 -7.36
N GLN A 94 3.33 -23.53 -7.00
CA GLN A 94 2.42 -23.55 -5.85
C GLN A 94 3.16 -23.35 -4.53
N SER A 95 4.26 -24.10 -4.29
CA SER A 95 5.09 -23.96 -3.09
C SER A 95 5.67 -22.56 -2.96
N LEU A 96 6.21 -22.02 -4.04
CA LEU A 96 6.76 -20.67 -4.05
C LEU A 96 5.67 -19.62 -3.72
N ALA A 97 4.47 -19.77 -4.29
CA ALA A 97 3.37 -18.87 -4.02
C ALA A 97 2.91 -18.93 -2.56
N ARG A 98 2.75 -20.14 -1.99
CA ARG A 98 2.38 -20.32 -0.57
C ARG A 98 3.40 -19.68 0.38
N LEU A 99 4.70 -20.00 0.18
CA LEU A 99 5.78 -19.46 1.00
C LEU A 99 5.91 -17.94 0.90
N TYR A 100 5.66 -17.39 -0.29
CA TYR A 100 5.66 -15.95 -0.50
C TYR A 100 4.45 -15.25 0.11
N GLN A 101 3.26 -15.87 0.01
CA GLN A 101 2.03 -15.37 0.63
C GLN A 101 2.10 -15.42 2.15
N SER A 102 2.64 -16.49 2.74
CA SER A 102 2.80 -16.63 4.18
C SER A 102 4.01 -15.90 4.77
N LEU A 103 4.79 -15.19 3.94
CA LEU A 103 6.00 -14.46 4.32
C LEU A 103 7.13 -15.36 4.90
N HIS A 104 7.12 -16.65 4.59
CA HIS A 104 8.28 -17.51 4.84
C HIS A 104 9.40 -17.25 3.82
N LEU A 105 9.01 -16.86 2.61
CA LEU A 105 9.91 -16.30 1.59
C LEU A 105 9.52 -14.86 1.26
N VAL A 106 10.53 -14.04 1.06
CA VAL A 106 10.41 -12.65 0.60
C VAL A 106 11.37 -12.42 -0.56
N ARG A 107 11.13 -11.37 -1.33
CA ARG A 107 12.06 -10.96 -2.40
C ARG A 107 12.94 -9.83 -1.93
N THR A 108 14.22 -9.89 -2.25
CA THR A 108 15.14 -8.76 -2.10
C THR A 108 14.84 -7.68 -3.13
N THR A 109 15.42 -6.51 -2.98
CA THR A 109 15.35 -5.44 -3.98
C THR A 109 15.94 -5.81 -5.35
N ARG A 110 16.82 -6.81 -5.40
CA ARG A 110 17.34 -7.41 -6.65
C ARG A 110 16.43 -8.49 -7.24
N GLY A 111 15.31 -8.80 -6.59
CA GLY A 111 14.36 -9.80 -7.06
C GLY A 111 14.66 -11.24 -6.64
N ASN A 112 15.71 -11.47 -5.87
CA ASN A 112 16.06 -12.79 -5.36
C ASN A 112 15.16 -13.18 -4.19
N TYR A 113 14.83 -14.47 -4.07
CA TYR A 113 14.06 -15.02 -2.98
C TYR A 113 14.97 -15.44 -1.81
N ARG A 114 14.59 -15.06 -0.61
CA ARG A 114 15.25 -15.47 0.63
C ARG A 114 14.25 -15.70 1.75
N THR A 115 14.68 -16.38 2.80
CA THR A 115 13.89 -16.53 4.03
C THR A 115 13.99 -15.29 4.91
N LEU A 116 12.94 -15.04 5.69
CA LEU A 116 13.05 -14.18 6.86
C LEU A 116 13.72 -14.96 8.03
N PRO A 117 14.36 -14.27 8.97
CA PRO A 117 14.84 -14.90 10.20
C PRO A 117 13.75 -15.75 10.86
N VAL A 118 14.13 -16.95 11.30
CA VAL A 118 13.18 -17.94 11.87
C VAL A 118 12.60 -17.47 13.19
N ASN A 119 13.38 -16.71 13.97
CA ASN A 119 12.95 -16.22 15.28
C ASN A 119 11.76 -15.28 15.16
N ARG A 120 10.75 -15.52 16.01
CA ARG A 120 9.63 -14.59 16.19
C ARG A 120 10.07 -13.37 16.95
N LEU A 121 9.54 -12.20 16.56
CA LEU A 121 9.67 -10.97 17.32
C LEU A 121 8.57 -10.82 18.36
N TYR A 122 7.39 -11.34 18.04
CA TYR A 122 6.20 -11.24 18.89
C TYR A 122 5.36 -12.51 18.81
N GLU A 123 4.62 -12.77 19.88
CA GLU A 123 3.47 -13.68 19.84
C GLU A 123 2.39 -13.13 18.92
N ALA A 124 1.57 -13.99 18.35
CA ALA A 124 0.62 -13.64 17.30
C ALA A 124 -0.33 -12.49 17.66
N GLU A 125 -0.89 -12.49 18.87
CA GLU A 125 -1.79 -11.43 19.34
C GLU A 125 -1.08 -10.08 19.39
N LYS A 126 0.13 -10.04 19.96
CA LYS A 126 0.93 -8.82 20.01
C LYS A 126 1.39 -8.37 18.63
N ALA A 127 1.72 -9.31 17.75
CA ALA A 127 2.08 -9.00 16.36
C ALA A 127 0.90 -8.37 15.61
N ARG A 128 -0.32 -8.90 15.76
CA ARG A 128 -1.55 -8.32 15.17
C ARG A 128 -1.83 -6.91 15.67
N PHE A 129 -1.65 -6.67 16.96
CA PHE A 129 -1.75 -5.33 17.54
C PHE A 129 -0.78 -4.35 16.86
N VAL A 130 0.49 -4.76 16.70
CA VAL A 130 1.50 -3.93 16.04
C VAL A 130 1.18 -3.72 14.56
N VAL A 131 0.69 -4.74 13.84
CA VAL A 131 0.27 -4.62 12.44
C VAL A 131 -0.85 -3.61 12.29
N VAL A 132 -1.91 -3.70 13.10
CA VAL A 132 -3.06 -2.77 13.04
C VAL A 132 -2.59 -1.34 13.31
N LYS A 133 -1.79 -1.11 14.37
CA LYS A 133 -1.24 0.21 14.66
C LYS A 133 -0.45 0.77 13.48
N ARG A 134 0.43 -0.02 12.85
CA ARG A 134 1.21 0.41 11.68
C ARG A 134 0.37 0.69 10.45
N LEU A 135 -0.73 -0.04 10.26
CA LEU A 135 -1.67 0.26 9.18
C LEU A 135 -2.32 1.63 9.40
N ILE A 136 -2.70 1.95 10.65
CA ILE A 136 -3.25 3.27 11.00
C ILE A 136 -2.20 4.37 10.75
N GLU A 137 -0.97 4.19 11.23
CA GLU A 137 0.16 5.10 10.96
C GLU A 137 0.41 5.33 9.46
N SER A 138 0.11 4.31 8.64
CA SER A 138 0.35 4.37 7.19
C SER A 138 -0.78 5.01 6.42
N PHE A 139 -2.02 4.82 6.86
CA PHE A 139 -3.21 5.30 6.16
C PHE A 139 -3.76 6.61 6.74
N GLY A 140 -3.27 7.01 7.90
CA GLY A 140 -3.69 8.21 8.63
C GLY A 140 -5.07 8.05 9.26
N ILE A 141 -6.08 7.66 8.48
CA ILE A 141 -7.45 7.45 8.94
C ILE A 141 -7.98 6.08 8.49
N VAL A 142 -8.64 5.35 9.37
CA VAL A 142 -9.17 4.01 9.09
C VAL A 142 -10.54 3.79 9.72
N SER A 143 -11.37 2.92 9.12
CA SER A 143 -12.52 2.31 9.77
C SER A 143 -12.27 0.82 10.04
N ALA A 144 -12.99 0.21 10.97
CA ALA A 144 -12.86 -1.22 11.25
C ALA A 144 -13.19 -2.06 10.00
N GLU A 145 -14.25 -1.69 9.29
CA GLU A 145 -14.67 -2.31 8.04
C GLU A 145 -13.61 -2.14 6.94
N GLY A 146 -13.02 -0.95 6.82
CA GLY A 146 -11.94 -0.67 5.88
C GLY A 146 -10.69 -1.51 6.14
N LEU A 147 -10.30 -1.70 7.40
CA LEU A 147 -9.21 -2.59 7.80
C LEU A 147 -9.55 -4.05 7.54
N GLY A 148 -10.78 -4.48 7.85
CA GLY A 148 -11.25 -5.84 7.59
C GLY A 148 -11.21 -6.20 6.11
N MET A 149 -11.66 -5.30 5.24
CA MET A 149 -11.56 -5.47 3.79
C MET A 149 -10.09 -5.51 3.30
N LEU A 150 -9.23 -4.66 3.86
CA LEU A 150 -7.82 -4.62 3.52
C LEU A 150 -7.10 -5.92 3.90
N LEU A 151 -7.39 -6.43 5.09
CA LEU A 151 -6.77 -7.64 5.64
C LEU A 151 -7.45 -8.94 5.17
N LYS A 152 -8.55 -8.84 4.43
CA LYS A 152 -9.29 -10.00 3.87
C LYS A 152 -9.54 -11.12 4.89
N GLY A 153 -9.79 -10.77 6.14
CA GLY A 153 -10.07 -11.73 7.21
C GLY A 153 -8.86 -12.37 7.88
N GLU A 154 -7.61 -12.00 7.54
CA GLU A 154 -6.40 -12.46 8.25
C GLU A 154 -6.46 -12.13 9.76
N ILE A 155 -7.11 -11.03 10.11
CA ILE A 155 -7.47 -10.69 11.48
C ILE A 155 -9.00 -10.63 11.56
N PRO A 156 -9.64 -11.45 12.41
CA PRO A 156 -11.09 -11.44 12.58
C PRO A 156 -11.63 -10.05 12.97
N MET A 157 -12.81 -9.68 12.47
CA MET A 157 -13.41 -8.37 12.73
C MET A 157 -13.57 -8.06 14.22
N ALA A 158 -13.95 -9.07 15.02
CA ALA A 158 -14.06 -8.91 16.47
C ALA A 158 -12.73 -8.57 17.12
N GLU A 159 -11.64 -9.19 16.66
CA GLU A 159 -10.29 -8.90 17.14
C GLU A 159 -9.81 -7.52 16.68
N LEU A 160 -10.09 -7.13 15.42
CA LEU A 160 -9.79 -5.78 14.93
C LEU A 160 -10.45 -4.71 15.79
N ARG A 161 -11.74 -4.85 16.09
CA ARG A 161 -12.46 -3.91 16.93
C ARG A 161 -11.86 -3.88 18.34
N LYS A 162 -11.54 -5.04 18.93
CA LYS A 162 -10.88 -5.11 20.25
C LYS A 162 -9.54 -4.36 20.24
N ILE A 163 -8.73 -4.52 19.19
CA ILE A 163 -7.45 -3.81 19.05
C ILE A 163 -7.66 -2.30 18.95
N LEU A 164 -8.62 -1.85 18.13
CA LEU A 164 -8.92 -0.42 17.95
C LEU A 164 -9.39 0.22 19.25
N PHE A 165 -10.29 -0.41 20.00
CA PHE A 165 -10.75 0.09 21.30
C PHE A 165 -9.61 0.09 22.31
N LYS A 166 -8.76 -0.93 22.36
CA LYS A 166 -7.60 -0.95 23.25
C LYS A 166 -6.63 0.20 22.97
N LEU A 167 -6.34 0.47 21.69
CA LEU A 167 -5.49 1.61 21.30
C LEU A 167 -6.13 2.97 21.67
N GLU A 168 -7.46 3.06 21.65
CA GLU A 168 -8.20 4.23 22.12
C GLU A 168 -8.12 4.38 23.64
N GLU A 169 -8.32 3.29 24.40
CA GLU A 169 -8.17 3.27 25.86
C GLU A 169 -6.76 3.64 26.32
N GLU A 170 -5.74 3.26 25.53
CA GLU A 170 -4.33 3.62 25.73
C GLU A 170 -4.01 5.08 25.29
N ASP A 171 -5.03 5.85 24.90
CA ASP A 171 -4.90 7.24 24.43
C ASP A 171 -4.00 7.41 23.18
N VAL A 172 -3.81 6.34 22.42
CA VAL A 172 -3.04 6.33 21.15
C VAL A 172 -3.90 6.78 19.97
N LEU A 173 -5.19 6.38 19.99
CA LEU A 173 -6.15 6.71 18.95
C LEU A 173 -7.25 7.61 19.48
N VAL A 174 -7.81 8.39 18.57
CA VAL A 174 -9.12 9.03 18.75
C VAL A 174 -10.07 8.52 17.70
N LYS A 175 -11.35 8.51 18.03
CA LYS A 175 -12.42 8.12 17.11
C LYS A 175 -13.34 9.29 16.80
N GLY A 176 -13.95 9.25 15.63
CA GLY A 176 -14.91 10.26 15.19
C GLY A 176 -15.52 9.94 13.86
N PHE A 177 -16.33 10.85 13.37
CA PHE A 177 -16.95 10.75 12.05
C PHE A 177 -16.17 11.62 11.07
N PHE A 178 -15.86 11.04 9.89
CA PHE A 178 -15.11 11.75 8.85
C PHE A 178 -15.93 12.86 8.19
N LYS A 179 -17.25 12.70 8.19
CA LYS A 179 -18.22 13.69 7.67
C LYS A 179 -19.39 13.80 8.63
N GLU A 180 -19.98 14.98 8.67
CA GLU A 180 -21.26 15.18 9.32
C GLU A 180 -22.34 14.29 8.70
N GLY A 181 -23.12 13.60 9.52
CA GLY A 181 -24.14 12.64 9.07
C GLY A 181 -23.60 11.26 8.62
N SER A 182 -22.30 11.00 8.75
CA SER A 182 -21.74 9.67 8.48
C SER A 182 -22.05 8.74 9.65
N GLU A 183 -22.47 7.51 9.34
CA GLU A 183 -22.64 6.43 10.33
C GLU A 183 -21.34 5.63 10.54
N THR A 184 -20.34 5.82 9.67
CA THR A 184 -19.08 5.09 9.76
C THR A 184 -18.14 5.74 10.74
N LEU A 185 -17.75 4.97 11.76
CA LEU A 185 -16.77 5.39 12.77
C LEU A 185 -15.34 5.18 12.24
N TYR A 186 -14.54 6.21 12.39
CA TYR A 186 -13.13 6.21 11.99
C TYR A 186 -12.22 6.41 13.18
N TRP A 187 -11.01 5.86 13.08
CA TRP A 187 -9.92 6.04 14.03
C TRP A 187 -8.72 6.66 13.33
N LEU A 188 -8.02 7.52 14.02
CA LEU A 188 -6.76 8.14 13.62
C LEU A 188 -5.84 8.29 14.82
N LEU A 189 -4.55 8.50 14.57
CA LEU A 189 -3.60 8.75 15.64
C LEU A 189 -3.92 10.09 16.32
N LYS A 190 -3.88 10.11 17.65
CA LYS A 190 -4.08 11.34 18.43
C LYS A 190 -3.04 12.40 18.09
N ASP A 191 -1.79 11.99 17.94
CA ASP A 191 -0.67 12.87 17.59
C ASP A 191 -0.86 13.55 16.22
N ASP A 192 -1.54 12.89 15.27
CA ASP A 192 -1.82 13.46 13.95
C ASP A 192 -2.80 14.64 14.03
N ILE A 193 -3.78 14.60 14.94
CA ILE A 193 -4.73 15.71 15.13
C ILE A 193 -4.01 16.97 15.58
N ASP A 194 -3.12 16.84 16.52
CA ASP A 194 -2.40 17.99 17.08
C ASP A 194 -1.39 18.56 16.07
N SER A 195 -0.80 17.70 15.22
CA SER A 195 0.12 18.12 14.16
C SER A 195 -0.59 18.82 13.00
N VAL A 196 -1.86 18.50 12.72
CA VAL A 196 -2.65 19.09 11.61
C VAL A 196 -3.27 20.44 11.98
N LYS A 197 -3.41 20.73 13.27
CA LYS A 197 -3.94 22.03 13.72
C LYS A 197 -3.11 23.20 13.22
N GLY A 198 -3.63 23.91 12.21
CA GLY A 198 -3.02 25.14 11.67
C GLY A 198 -2.23 24.97 10.37
N HIS A 199 -2.08 23.78 9.85
CA HIS A 199 -1.42 23.55 8.56
C HIS A 199 -2.44 23.25 7.45
N LEU A 200 -3.11 24.29 6.94
CA LEU A 200 -3.87 24.14 5.71
C LEU A 200 -2.89 24.10 4.53
N PHE A 201 -2.89 23.00 3.80
CA PHE A 201 -2.15 22.92 2.55
C PHE A 201 -2.66 24.01 1.58
N GLN A 202 -1.74 24.83 1.07
CA GLN A 202 -2.02 25.83 0.05
C GLN A 202 -1.39 25.38 -1.26
N GLY A 203 -2.18 25.33 -2.32
CA GLY A 203 -1.73 24.94 -3.66
C GLY A 203 -2.53 23.76 -4.24
N SER A 204 -2.09 23.30 -5.41
CA SER A 204 -2.75 22.20 -6.12
C SER A 204 -1.92 20.94 -6.02
N PHE A 205 -2.59 19.79 -5.83
CA PHE A 205 -1.96 18.47 -5.82
C PHE A 205 -2.88 17.39 -6.38
N VAL A 206 -2.28 16.28 -6.78
CA VAL A 206 -3.00 15.10 -7.25
C VAL A 206 -3.04 14.07 -6.15
N LEU A 207 -4.24 13.68 -5.74
CA LEU A 207 -4.48 12.52 -4.90
C LEU A 207 -4.62 11.29 -5.79
N ASN A 208 -3.68 10.36 -5.68
CA ASN A 208 -3.68 9.16 -6.51
C ASN A 208 -4.85 8.24 -6.13
N GLN A 209 -5.47 7.60 -7.13
CA GLN A 209 -6.55 6.63 -6.91
C GLN A 209 -6.19 5.46 -5.99
N ALA A 210 -4.89 5.12 -5.86
CA ALA A 210 -4.40 4.09 -4.95
C ALA A 210 -4.30 4.58 -3.50
N ASP A 211 -4.41 5.89 -3.26
CA ASP A 211 -4.42 6.44 -1.91
C ASP A 211 -5.72 6.07 -1.19
N ARG A 212 -5.61 5.82 0.10
CA ARG A 212 -6.78 5.42 0.89
C ARG A 212 -7.80 6.55 1.01
N LEU A 213 -7.35 7.79 1.09
CA LEU A 213 -8.23 8.96 1.10
C LEU A 213 -9.07 9.04 -0.17
N ALA A 214 -8.50 8.69 -1.34
CA ALA A 214 -9.25 8.63 -2.58
C ALA A 214 -10.41 7.62 -2.52
N HIS A 215 -10.22 6.49 -1.82
CA HIS A 215 -11.30 5.52 -1.61
C HIS A 215 -12.41 6.08 -0.71
N TYR A 216 -12.07 6.80 0.36
CA TYR A 216 -13.08 7.41 1.24
C TYR A 216 -13.87 8.53 0.54
N LEU A 217 -13.24 9.21 -0.40
CA LEU A 217 -13.85 10.29 -1.18
C LEU A 217 -14.54 9.81 -2.46
N ASN A 218 -14.50 8.51 -2.77
CA ASN A 218 -14.96 7.98 -4.06
C ASN A 218 -16.41 8.35 -4.40
N GLU A 219 -17.33 8.29 -3.44
CA GLU A 219 -18.73 8.66 -3.67
C GLU A 219 -18.89 10.17 -3.92
N ASP A 220 -18.16 11.01 -3.19
CA ASP A 220 -18.18 12.47 -3.41
C ASP A 220 -17.60 12.83 -4.78
N VAL A 221 -16.52 12.15 -5.16
CA VAL A 221 -15.89 12.31 -6.47
C VAL A 221 -16.84 11.89 -7.58
N LYS A 222 -17.50 10.74 -7.42
CA LYS A 222 -18.49 10.25 -8.37
C LYS A 222 -19.69 11.20 -8.50
N GLN A 223 -20.20 11.69 -7.37
CA GLN A 223 -21.30 12.65 -7.36
C GLN A 223 -20.90 13.98 -8.04
N LYS A 224 -19.68 14.47 -7.76
CA LYS A 224 -19.22 15.77 -8.24
C LYS A 224 -18.76 15.75 -9.69
N PHE A 225 -18.03 14.71 -10.10
CA PHE A 225 -17.36 14.66 -11.40
C PHE A 225 -17.88 13.56 -12.34
N GLY A 226 -18.80 12.70 -11.88
CA GLY A 226 -19.27 11.55 -12.66
C GLY A 226 -18.24 10.41 -12.78
N LEU A 227 -17.06 10.56 -12.20
CA LEU A 227 -15.95 9.61 -12.30
C LEU A 227 -15.77 8.85 -10.99
N GLY A 228 -15.85 7.51 -11.05
CA GLY A 228 -15.49 6.65 -9.92
C GLY A 228 -14.11 6.02 -10.12
N ALA A 229 -13.44 5.64 -9.01
CA ALA A 229 -12.12 5.00 -8.99
C ALA A 229 -11.07 5.75 -9.85
N CYS A 230 -10.89 7.04 -9.60
CA CYS A 230 -10.04 7.93 -10.37
C CYS A 230 -9.04 8.69 -9.49
N ASN A 231 -8.09 9.38 -10.12
CA ASN A 231 -7.23 10.35 -9.44
C ASN A 231 -8.00 11.64 -9.26
N VAL A 232 -7.79 12.33 -8.14
CA VAL A 232 -8.51 13.55 -7.79
C VAL A 232 -7.54 14.72 -7.69
N ILE A 233 -7.92 15.86 -8.24
CA ILE A 233 -7.14 17.10 -8.15
C ILE A 233 -7.76 17.97 -7.07
N PHE A 234 -6.91 18.39 -6.15
CA PHE A 234 -7.25 19.35 -5.13
C PHE A 234 -6.58 20.68 -5.40
N ASN A 235 -7.29 21.75 -5.10
CA ASN A 235 -6.73 23.06 -4.90
C ASN A 235 -7.00 23.46 -3.45
N SER A 236 -5.95 23.51 -2.66
CA SER A 236 -6.03 23.58 -1.19
C SER A 236 -6.90 22.44 -0.63
N THR A 237 -8.04 22.73 -0.04
CA THR A 237 -8.96 21.75 0.54
C THR A 237 -10.12 21.36 -0.39
N ARG A 238 -10.17 21.90 -1.60
CA ARG A 238 -11.30 21.69 -2.51
C ARG A 238 -10.94 20.75 -3.64
N MET A 239 -11.78 19.79 -3.90
CA MET A 239 -11.69 18.97 -5.12
C MET A 239 -12.08 19.84 -6.32
N THR A 240 -11.16 20.03 -7.27
CA THR A 240 -11.36 20.88 -8.45
C THR A 240 -11.37 20.11 -9.76
N GLY A 241 -10.88 18.88 -9.78
CA GLY A 241 -10.90 18.05 -10.96
C GLY A 241 -10.69 16.57 -10.64
N ALA A 242 -10.92 15.73 -11.64
CA ALA A 242 -10.71 14.29 -11.55
C ALA A 242 -10.27 13.72 -12.91
N PHE A 243 -9.47 12.64 -12.90
CA PHE A 243 -9.05 11.99 -14.12
C PHE A 243 -8.76 10.52 -13.95
N LYS A 244 -8.98 9.75 -15.02
CA LYS A 244 -8.51 8.38 -15.15
C LYS A 244 -7.30 8.30 -16.04
N MET A 245 -6.41 7.40 -15.71
CA MET A 245 -5.20 7.18 -16.49
C MET A 245 -4.87 5.70 -16.60
N SER A 246 -4.18 5.35 -17.67
CA SER A 246 -3.49 4.07 -17.85
C SER A 246 -2.00 4.30 -18.03
N LYS A 247 -1.17 3.31 -17.70
CA LYS A 247 0.27 3.40 -17.87
C LYS A 247 0.71 2.50 -19.02
N ARG A 248 1.41 3.07 -20.01
CA ARG A 248 2.03 2.36 -21.12
C ARG A 248 3.55 2.57 -21.08
N GLY A 249 4.27 1.68 -20.38
CA GLY A 249 5.70 1.84 -20.17
C GLY A 249 6.06 3.06 -19.31
N LYS A 250 6.68 4.08 -19.91
CA LYS A 250 6.97 5.37 -19.30
C LYS A 250 5.88 6.43 -19.55
N ASP A 251 4.91 6.10 -20.40
CA ASP A 251 3.87 7.02 -20.79
C ASP A 251 2.64 6.85 -19.89
N VAL A 252 2.02 7.95 -19.57
CA VAL A 252 0.73 8.02 -18.90
C VAL A 252 -0.28 8.51 -19.92
N VAL A 253 -1.31 7.71 -20.14
CA VAL A 253 -2.40 8.05 -21.05
C VAL A 253 -3.60 8.46 -20.22
N ILE A 254 -4.03 9.71 -20.35
CA ILE A 254 -5.24 10.23 -19.72
C ILE A 254 -6.44 9.88 -20.61
N THR A 255 -7.33 9.05 -20.08
CA THR A 255 -8.48 8.49 -20.82
C THR A 255 -9.79 9.20 -20.50
N GLU A 256 -9.91 9.76 -19.31
CA GLU A 256 -11.07 10.52 -18.86
C GLU A 256 -10.59 11.70 -18.02
N PHE A 257 -11.18 12.87 -18.20
CA PHE A 257 -10.81 14.09 -17.46
C PHE A 257 -12.02 15.01 -17.27
N VAL A 258 -12.15 15.52 -16.04
CA VAL A 258 -13.10 16.56 -15.69
C VAL A 258 -12.36 17.65 -14.93
N GLY A 259 -12.36 18.84 -15.44
CA GLY A 259 -11.64 19.99 -14.87
C GLY A 259 -11.41 21.07 -15.92
N THR A 260 -10.68 22.12 -15.55
CA THR A 260 -10.31 23.25 -16.41
C THR A 260 -8.88 23.10 -16.94
N ASN A 261 -8.43 24.09 -17.71
CA ASN A 261 -7.03 24.16 -18.15
C ASN A 261 -6.04 24.26 -16.98
N HIS A 262 -6.46 24.84 -15.85
CA HIS A 262 -5.62 24.86 -14.64
C HIS A 262 -5.33 23.44 -14.15
N GLU A 263 -6.34 22.59 -14.02
CA GLU A 263 -6.18 21.20 -13.59
C GLU A 263 -5.36 20.38 -14.59
N ARG A 264 -5.45 20.67 -15.90
CA ARG A 264 -4.56 20.07 -16.89
C ARG A 264 -3.08 20.37 -16.59
N HIS A 265 -2.75 21.62 -16.31
CA HIS A 265 -1.38 22.00 -15.94
C HIS A 265 -0.92 21.33 -14.65
N VAL A 266 -1.82 21.11 -13.68
CA VAL A 266 -1.50 20.37 -12.45
C VAL A 266 -1.15 18.92 -12.77
N ILE A 267 -1.90 18.24 -13.65
CA ILE A 267 -1.59 16.87 -14.10
C ILE A 267 -0.23 16.83 -14.82
N GLU A 268 0.01 17.76 -15.74
CA GLU A 268 1.29 17.82 -16.46
C GLU A 268 2.48 18.07 -15.54
N ALA A 269 2.33 18.97 -14.56
CA ALA A 269 3.35 19.21 -13.55
C ALA A 269 3.62 17.96 -12.69
N TRP A 270 2.54 17.28 -12.29
CA TRP A 270 2.62 16.01 -11.56
C TRP A 270 3.32 14.92 -12.38
N CYS A 271 2.98 14.73 -13.66
CA CYS A 271 3.67 13.77 -14.55
C CYS A 271 5.16 14.13 -14.72
N ARG A 272 5.49 15.40 -14.91
CA ARG A 272 6.89 15.86 -15.02
C ARG A 272 7.70 15.57 -13.76
N GLN A 273 7.12 15.76 -12.58
CA GLN A 273 7.77 15.43 -11.31
C GLN A 273 8.17 13.96 -11.25
N TRP A 274 7.38 13.08 -11.86
CA TRP A 274 7.63 11.64 -11.92
C TRP A 274 8.38 11.19 -13.17
N ARG A 275 8.85 12.13 -14.00
CA ARG A 275 9.53 11.85 -15.27
C ARG A 275 8.70 10.94 -16.18
N LEU A 276 7.40 11.14 -16.19
CA LEU A 276 6.44 10.44 -17.04
C LEU A 276 6.08 11.34 -18.21
N SER A 277 6.02 10.78 -19.40
CA SER A 277 5.41 11.45 -20.56
C SER A 277 3.89 11.34 -20.43
N ILE A 278 3.17 12.31 -21.00
CA ILE A 278 1.71 12.37 -20.93
C ILE A 278 1.12 12.39 -22.33
N GLU A 279 0.12 11.54 -22.55
CA GLU A 279 -0.72 11.51 -23.73
C GLU A 279 -2.17 11.73 -23.32
N TRP A 280 -2.93 12.47 -24.12
CA TRP A 280 -4.34 12.73 -23.89
C TRP A 280 -5.18 11.99 -24.93
N GLU A 281 -5.87 10.93 -24.51
CA GLU A 281 -6.81 10.14 -25.32
C GLU A 281 -8.22 10.30 -24.76
N LEU A 282 -8.73 11.57 -24.74
CA LEU A 282 -10.06 11.86 -24.21
C LEU A 282 -11.13 11.38 -25.20
N LYS A 283 -12.20 10.75 -24.70
CA LYS A 283 -13.38 10.43 -25.49
C LYS A 283 -14.06 11.74 -25.92
N SER A 284 -14.53 11.78 -27.17
CA SER A 284 -15.04 12.97 -27.86
C SER A 284 -16.24 13.70 -27.23
N ASP A 285 -16.82 13.17 -26.15
CA ASP A 285 -18.01 13.74 -25.49
C ASP A 285 -17.70 14.45 -24.15
N GLU A 286 -16.42 14.57 -23.76
CA GLU A 286 -16.08 15.21 -22.49
C GLU A 286 -15.99 16.73 -22.66
N LYS A 287 -16.98 17.40 -22.08
CA LYS A 287 -17.08 18.86 -22.01
C LYS A 287 -15.87 19.43 -21.26
N VAL A 288 -14.98 20.04 -21.99
CA VAL A 288 -14.08 21.04 -21.44
C VAL A 288 -14.94 22.30 -21.33
N ASP A 289 -15.50 22.57 -20.18
CA ASP A 289 -16.09 23.88 -19.93
C ASP A 289 -14.92 24.89 -19.98
N ILE A 290 -15.01 25.74 -21.00
CA ILE A 290 -14.03 26.78 -21.34
C ILE A 290 -14.10 27.90 -20.31
#